data_5e88731cfa41f6b0e723a8f163398134
#
_entry.id   5e88731cfa41f6b0e723a8f163398134
#
_cell.length_a   1.000
_cell.length_b   1.000
_cell.length_c   1.000
_cell.angle_alpha   90.00
_cell.angle_beta   90.00
_cell.angle_gamma   90.00
#
_symmetry.space_group_name_H-M   'P 1'
#
loop_
_entity.id
_entity.type
_entity.pdbx_description
1 polymer ?
#
loop_
_entity_poly.entity_id
_entity_poly.type
_entity_poly.pdbx_seq_one_letter_code
_entity_poly.pdbx_strand_id
1 'polypeptide(L)'
;MLETLKEAVCAANLELVKRGAVIYTWGNVSGIDREKGLMVIKPSGGPYESMTAGDMVAVDVETGETVEGKWKPSSDTETHLALYRAFPEIGGVTHTHSVNAAAFAQAGLDIPALGTTHADYFYGDIPCTRALTEEETKSAYEKNTGAVIIETVRCRGYEPLAVPGALVRNHGPFAWGKNAADAVYHAVVMETAAEMALKTKLLNPSASLPAYILDEHYQRKHGPNATYGQGK
;
A
#
# COMPACT_ATOMS: atom_id res chain seq x y z
N MET A 1 -17.71 8.44 17.13
CA MET A 1 -17.17 7.06 17.20
C MET A 1 -16.28 6.68 16.01
N LEU A 2 -16.43 7.30 14.86
CA LEU A 2 -15.44 7.20 13.75
C LEU A 2 -14.42 8.35 13.76
N GLU A 3 -14.56 9.29 14.65
CA GLU A 3 -13.74 10.51 14.72
C GLU A 3 -12.25 10.19 14.78
N THR A 4 -11.85 9.33 15.71
CA THR A 4 -10.44 8.90 15.87
C THR A 4 -9.90 8.23 14.60
N LEU A 5 -10.72 7.41 13.91
CA LEU A 5 -10.29 6.79 12.66
C LEU A 5 -10.20 7.82 11.53
N LYS A 6 -11.15 8.77 11.44
CA LYS A 6 -11.10 9.88 10.47
C LYS A 6 -9.88 10.77 10.68
N GLU A 7 -9.57 11.09 11.94
CA GLU A 7 -8.35 11.84 12.29
C GLU A 7 -7.09 11.09 11.86
N ALA A 8 -7.00 9.80 12.17
CA ALA A 8 -5.85 8.96 11.81
C ALA A 8 -5.69 8.84 10.27
N VAL A 9 -6.79 8.62 9.53
CA VAL A 9 -6.76 8.53 8.07
C VAL A 9 -6.41 9.87 7.43
N CYS A 10 -6.95 10.99 7.94
CA CYS A 10 -6.60 12.32 7.49
C CYS A 10 -5.10 12.60 7.70
N ALA A 11 -4.59 12.36 8.90
CA ALA A 11 -3.18 12.53 9.23
C ALA A 11 -2.27 11.68 8.33
N ALA A 12 -2.65 10.44 8.07
CA ALA A 12 -1.93 9.53 7.17
C ALA A 12 -1.90 10.06 5.72
N ASN A 13 -3.02 10.59 5.21
CA ASN A 13 -3.07 11.21 3.90
C ASN A 13 -2.15 12.45 3.81
N LEU A 14 -2.14 13.29 4.83
CA LEU A 14 -1.25 14.48 4.90
C LEU A 14 0.23 14.07 5.00
N GLU A 15 0.53 12.95 5.66
CA GLU A 15 1.91 12.43 5.76
C GLU A 15 2.44 12.00 4.38
N LEU A 16 1.61 11.46 3.47
CA LEU A 16 2.04 11.16 2.08
C LEU A 16 2.58 12.41 1.37
N VAL A 17 1.89 13.53 1.51
CA VAL A 17 2.34 14.81 0.94
C VAL A 17 3.66 15.25 1.56
N LYS A 18 3.73 15.24 2.89
CA LYS A 18 4.93 15.62 3.65
C LYS A 18 6.14 14.76 3.28
N ARG A 19 5.95 13.49 2.92
CA ARG A 19 7.00 12.58 2.46
C ARG A 19 7.30 12.69 0.97
N GLY A 20 6.59 13.52 0.21
CA GLY A 20 6.76 13.64 -1.23
C GLY A 20 6.31 12.41 -2.02
N ALA A 21 5.48 11.55 -1.41
CA ALA A 21 4.99 10.32 -2.05
C ALA A 21 3.80 10.55 -2.97
N VAL A 22 3.19 11.74 -2.93
CA VAL A 22 2.08 12.14 -3.79
C VAL A 22 2.31 13.52 -4.38
N ILE A 23 1.78 13.74 -5.59
CA ILE A 23 1.76 15.00 -6.32
C ILE A 23 0.29 15.35 -6.57
N TYR A 24 -0.11 16.61 -6.31
CA TYR A 24 -1.50 17.06 -6.41
C TYR A 24 -2.43 16.16 -5.59
N THR A 25 -3.42 15.53 -6.25
CA THR A 25 -4.43 14.64 -5.62
C THR A 25 -4.18 13.15 -5.89
N TRP A 26 -3.01 12.80 -6.46
CA TRP A 26 -2.69 11.45 -6.94
C TRP A 26 -2.26 10.52 -5.79
N GLY A 27 -3.23 9.94 -5.15
CA GLY A 27 -3.01 9.00 -4.08
C GLY A 27 -4.04 9.16 -2.97
N ASN A 28 -4.09 8.19 -2.12
CA ASN A 28 -5.01 8.15 -0.99
C ASN A 28 -4.59 7.13 0.04
N VAL A 29 -5.14 7.28 1.23
CA VAL A 29 -5.03 6.33 2.34
C VAL A 29 -6.42 6.04 2.87
N SER A 30 -6.65 4.80 3.26
CA SER A 30 -7.80 4.38 4.05
C SER A 30 -7.38 3.67 5.33
N GLY A 31 -8.32 3.57 6.26
CA GLY A 31 -8.23 2.75 7.46
C GLY A 31 -9.57 2.06 7.72
N ILE A 32 -9.55 0.96 8.45
CA ILE A 32 -10.75 0.16 8.74
C ILE A 32 -11.02 0.05 10.24
N ASP A 33 -12.29 0.16 10.62
CA ASP A 33 -12.84 -0.29 11.89
C ASP A 33 -13.56 -1.62 11.65
N ARG A 34 -12.89 -2.72 11.98
CA ARG A 34 -13.42 -4.07 11.72
C ARG A 34 -14.60 -4.44 12.61
N GLU A 35 -14.67 -3.86 13.81
CA GLU A 35 -15.80 -4.12 14.73
C GLU A 35 -17.09 -3.54 14.18
N LYS A 36 -16.99 -2.38 13.50
CA LYS A 36 -18.14 -1.72 12.86
C LYS A 36 -18.35 -2.12 11.41
N GLY A 37 -17.40 -2.83 10.79
CA GLY A 37 -17.43 -3.13 9.37
C GLY A 37 -17.33 -1.88 8.47
N LEU A 38 -16.64 -0.84 8.94
CA LEU A 38 -16.54 0.45 8.23
C LEU A 38 -15.11 0.79 7.84
N MET A 39 -14.91 1.15 6.59
CA MET A 39 -13.69 1.75 6.07
C MET A 39 -13.84 3.27 6.01
N VAL A 40 -12.79 4.00 6.39
CA VAL A 40 -12.68 5.45 6.19
C VAL A 40 -11.62 5.72 5.14
N ILE A 41 -11.93 6.57 4.17
CA ILE A 41 -11.06 6.89 3.04
C ILE A 41 -11.12 8.37 2.67
N LYS A 42 -10.05 8.87 2.04
CA LYS A 42 -9.97 10.22 1.48
C LYS A 42 -11.06 10.45 0.42
N PRO A 43 -11.65 11.67 0.37
CA PRO A 43 -12.56 12.03 -0.72
C PRO A 43 -11.86 12.07 -2.09
N SER A 44 -12.61 11.75 -3.14
CA SER A 44 -12.14 11.83 -4.52
C SER A 44 -11.80 13.28 -4.89
N GLY A 45 -10.59 13.51 -5.45
CA GLY A 45 -10.16 14.83 -5.91
C GLY A 45 -10.02 15.90 -4.82
N GLY A 46 -10.21 15.56 -3.55
CA GLY A 46 -10.07 16.50 -2.43
C GLY A 46 -8.63 17.03 -2.31
N PRO A 47 -8.43 18.37 -2.27
CA PRO A 47 -7.11 18.96 -2.15
C PRO A 47 -6.51 18.68 -0.78
N TYR A 48 -5.24 18.30 -0.75
CA TYR A 48 -4.55 17.98 0.51
C TYR A 48 -4.36 19.20 1.41
N GLU A 49 -4.18 20.38 0.83
CA GLU A 49 -3.85 21.63 1.55
C GLU A 49 -4.96 22.09 2.50
N SER A 50 -6.20 21.76 2.19
CA SER A 50 -7.38 22.16 3.00
C SER A 50 -8.10 20.96 3.62
N MET A 51 -7.55 19.75 3.48
CA MET A 51 -8.20 18.53 3.94
C MET A 51 -8.25 18.42 5.47
N THR A 52 -9.41 18.09 5.99
CA THR A 52 -9.65 17.87 7.42
C THR A 52 -10.21 16.47 7.68
N ALA A 53 -10.19 16.04 8.93
CA ALA A 53 -10.83 14.78 9.33
C ALA A 53 -12.34 14.74 9.01
N GLY A 54 -13.02 15.88 9.04
CA GLY A 54 -14.43 16.00 8.69
C GLY A 54 -14.75 15.78 7.20
N ASP A 55 -13.73 15.80 6.33
CA ASP A 55 -13.89 15.52 4.90
C ASP A 55 -13.76 14.03 4.57
N MET A 56 -13.25 13.22 5.50
CA MET A 56 -13.11 11.78 5.30
C MET A 56 -14.46 11.10 5.15
N VAL A 57 -14.52 10.14 4.23
CA VAL A 57 -15.75 9.43 3.87
C VAL A 57 -15.72 8.03 4.49
N ALA A 58 -16.83 7.64 5.15
CA ALA A 58 -17.00 6.30 5.68
C ALA A 58 -17.84 5.44 4.74
N VAL A 59 -17.37 4.24 4.48
CA VAL A 59 -17.95 3.27 3.54
C VAL A 59 -18.14 1.94 4.25
N ASP A 60 -19.29 1.32 4.05
CA ASP A 60 -19.57 -0.02 4.54
C ASP A 60 -18.71 -1.05 3.77
N VAL A 61 -18.02 -1.91 4.51
CA VAL A 61 -17.05 -2.84 3.92
C VAL A 61 -17.72 -3.95 3.12
N GLU A 62 -18.94 -4.37 3.47
CA GLU A 62 -19.63 -5.43 2.76
C GLU A 62 -20.36 -4.92 1.52
N THR A 63 -21.09 -3.81 1.66
CA THR A 63 -21.92 -3.28 0.56
C THR A 63 -21.17 -2.35 -0.38
N GLY A 64 -20.12 -1.66 0.11
CA GLY A 64 -19.43 -0.60 -0.61
C GLY A 64 -20.19 0.74 -0.60
N GLU A 65 -21.31 0.83 0.11
CA GLU A 65 -22.10 2.04 0.18
C GLU A 65 -21.49 3.07 1.13
N THR A 66 -21.57 4.35 0.74
CA THR A 66 -21.19 5.45 1.62
C THR A 66 -22.21 5.60 2.74
N VAL A 67 -21.76 5.46 3.99
CA VAL A 67 -22.62 5.58 5.19
C VAL A 67 -22.47 6.93 5.88
N GLU A 68 -21.33 7.62 5.71
CA GLU A 68 -21.08 8.94 6.29
C GLU A 68 -20.08 9.73 5.44
N GLY A 69 -20.34 11.00 5.21
CA GLY A 69 -19.48 11.92 4.47
C GLY A 69 -20.26 12.85 3.55
N LYS A 70 -19.69 14.02 3.23
CA LYS A 70 -20.25 15.02 2.32
C LYS A 70 -19.78 14.84 0.88
N TRP A 71 -18.67 14.12 0.72
CA TRP A 71 -17.96 13.95 -0.54
C TRP A 71 -18.14 12.53 -1.10
N LYS A 72 -17.88 12.36 -2.39
CA LYS A 72 -17.70 11.03 -2.95
C LYS A 72 -16.39 10.44 -2.42
N PRO A 73 -16.34 9.16 -2.04
CA PRO A 73 -15.10 8.50 -1.66
C PRO A 73 -14.14 8.45 -2.85
N SER A 74 -12.84 8.20 -2.58
CA SER A 74 -11.83 7.99 -3.61
C SER A 74 -12.29 6.98 -4.66
N SER A 75 -11.87 7.16 -5.92
CA SER A 75 -12.08 6.17 -6.99
C SER A 75 -11.56 4.79 -6.62
N ASP A 76 -10.45 4.72 -5.86
CA ASP A 76 -9.82 3.47 -5.45
C ASP A 76 -10.56 2.70 -4.33
N THR A 77 -11.72 3.18 -3.92
CA THR A 77 -12.54 2.58 -2.83
C THR A 77 -12.74 1.08 -3.02
N GLU A 78 -13.15 0.63 -4.22
CA GLU A 78 -13.38 -0.79 -4.49
C GLU A 78 -12.08 -1.63 -4.41
N THR A 79 -10.94 -1.07 -4.80
CA THR A 79 -9.64 -1.72 -4.62
C THR A 79 -9.31 -1.93 -3.14
N HIS A 80 -9.49 -0.88 -2.33
CA HIS A 80 -9.22 -0.95 -0.89
C HIS A 80 -10.17 -1.93 -0.19
N LEU A 81 -11.47 -1.91 -0.52
CA LEU A 81 -12.46 -2.84 0.01
C LEU A 81 -12.09 -4.30 -0.33
N ALA A 82 -11.68 -4.56 -1.59
CA ALA A 82 -11.26 -5.90 -1.98
C ALA A 82 -10.08 -6.40 -1.13
N LEU A 83 -9.09 -5.56 -0.86
CA LEU A 83 -7.94 -5.89 -0.01
C LEU A 83 -8.36 -6.16 1.43
N TYR A 84 -9.20 -5.31 2.04
CA TYR A 84 -9.70 -5.53 3.40
C TYR A 84 -10.52 -6.81 3.57
N ARG A 85 -11.32 -7.16 2.55
CA ARG A 85 -12.09 -8.41 2.54
C ARG A 85 -11.20 -9.64 2.39
N ALA A 86 -10.11 -9.54 1.62
CA ALA A 86 -9.22 -10.66 1.34
C ALA A 86 -8.16 -10.90 2.41
N PHE A 87 -7.73 -9.85 3.12
CA PHE A 87 -6.63 -9.85 4.09
C PHE A 87 -7.13 -9.28 5.43
N PRO A 88 -7.68 -10.13 6.32
CA PRO A 88 -8.26 -9.69 7.59
C PRO A 88 -7.25 -9.06 8.56
N GLU A 89 -5.97 -9.35 8.40
CA GLU A 89 -4.87 -8.85 9.24
C GLU A 89 -4.46 -7.40 8.95
N ILE A 90 -4.84 -6.83 7.79
CA ILE A 90 -4.49 -5.45 7.46
C ILE A 90 -5.51 -4.46 8.02
N GLY A 91 -5.05 -3.30 8.47
CA GLY A 91 -5.88 -2.23 9.05
C GLY A 91 -5.77 -0.89 8.32
N GLY A 92 -4.84 -0.78 7.37
CA GLY A 92 -4.68 0.39 6.51
C GLY A 92 -4.22 -0.01 5.11
N VAL A 93 -4.65 0.76 4.09
CA VAL A 93 -4.24 0.61 2.70
C VAL A 93 -3.92 2.00 2.15
N THR A 94 -2.86 2.11 1.35
CA THR A 94 -2.50 3.32 0.62
C THR A 94 -2.20 3.01 -0.84
N HIS A 95 -2.57 3.94 -1.71
CA HIS A 95 -2.19 3.97 -3.10
C HIS A 95 -1.47 5.28 -3.43
N THR A 96 -0.43 5.21 -4.26
CA THR A 96 0.29 6.38 -4.76
C THR A 96 0.70 6.19 -6.21
N HIS A 97 1.14 7.28 -6.84
CA HIS A 97 1.85 7.25 -8.12
C HIS A 97 3.30 7.70 -7.93
N SER A 98 3.92 7.27 -6.83
CA SER A 98 5.31 7.59 -6.52
C SER A 98 6.25 7.09 -7.62
N VAL A 99 7.23 7.93 -7.99
CA VAL A 99 7.89 7.88 -9.31
C VAL A 99 8.64 6.57 -9.56
N ASN A 100 9.45 6.12 -8.60
CA ASN A 100 10.29 4.94 -8.81
C ASN A 100 9.47 3.65 -8.75
N ALA A 101 8.54 3.52 -7.80
CA ALA A 101 7.66 2.37 -7.72
C ALA A 101 6.73 2.29 -8.94
N ALA A 102 6.19 3.44 -9.41
CA ALA A 102 5.41 3.49 -10.65
C ALA A 102 6.24 3.12 -11.87
N ALA A 103 7.52 3.48 -11.93
CA ALA A 103 8.40 3.07 -13.03
C ALA A 103 8.56 1.54 -13.10
N PHE A 104 8.74 0.86 -11.97
CA PHE A 104 8.75 -0.60 -11.91
C PHE A 104 7.40 -1.20 -12.34
N ALA A 105 6.28 -0.62 -11.88
CA ALA A 105 4.93 -1.04 -12.28
C ALA A 105 4.72 -0.91 -13.81
N GLN A 106 5.15 0.20 -14.42
CA GLN A 106 5.10 0.42 -15.86
C GLN A 106 5.98 -0.54 -16.64
N ALA A 107 7.17 -0.85 -16.11
CA ALA A 107 8.07 -1.85 -16.69
C ALA A 107 7.54 -3.29 -16.54
N GLY A 108 6.57 -3.52 -15.66
CA GLY A 108 6.04 -4.85 -15.35
C GLY A 108 7.05 -5.73 -14.62
N LEU A 109 7.88 -5.11 -13.77
CA LEU A 109 8.94 -5.77 -13.00
C LEU A 109 8.66 -5.68 -11.51
N ASP A 110 9.01 -6.74 -10.78
CA ASP A 110 9.08 -6.73 -9.33
C ASP A 110 10.18 -5.76 -8.88
N ILE A 111 10.03 -5.15 -7.69
CA ILE A 111 11.15 -4.44 -7.05
C ILE A 111 11.98 -5.50 -6.31
N PRO A 112 13.19 -5.82 -6.78
CA PRO A 112 13.99 -6.89 -6.21
C PRO A 112 14.56 -6.49 -4.84
N ALA A 113 14.60 -7.44 -3.91
CA ALA A 113 15.29 -7.28 -2.63
C ALA A 113 16.81 -7.32 -2.85
N LEU A 114 17.47 -6.15 -2.82
CA LEU A 114 18.90 -6.01 -3.11
C LEU A 114 19.73 -5.52 -1.92
N GLY A 115 19.08 -5.13 -0.82
CA GLY A 115 19.79 -4.59 0.34
C GLY A 115 18.99 -4.67 1.62
N THR A 116 19.66 -4.38 2.72
CA THR A 116 19.14 -4.53 4.07
C THR A 116 17.97 -3.57 4.38
N THR A 117 17.96 -2.37 3.79
CA THR A 117 16.84 -1.43 3.92
C THR A 117 15.53 -2.03 3.39
N HIS A 118 15.58 -2.71 2.24
CA HIS A 118 14.44 -3.46 1.71
C HIS A 118 14.08 -4.63 2.64
N ALA A 119 15.07 -5.45 2.98
CA ALA A 119 14.91 -6.65 3.81
C ALA A 119 14.30 -6.36 5.20
N ASP A 120 14.57 -5.20 5.76
CA ASP A 120 14.02 -4.76 7.04
C ASP A 120 12.48 -4.61 7.06
N TYR A 121 11.82 -4.53 5.89
CA TYR A 121 10.38 -4.22 5.79
C TYR A 121 9.60 -5.12 4.85
N PHE A 122 10.28 -5.76 3.88
CA PHE A 122 9.67 -6.66 2.91
C PHE A 122 10.45 -7.97 2.89
N TYR A 123 9.80 -9.06 3.24
CA TYR A 123 10.39 -10.39 3.28
C TYR A 123 10.33 -11.08 1.92
N GLY A 124 11.01 -10.50 0.96
CA GLY A 124 11.06 -10.92 -0.44
C GLY A 124 10.98 -9.75 -1.41
N ASP A 125 10.91 -10.04 -2.69
CA ASP A 125 10.68 -9.02 -3.71
C ASP A 125 9.28 -8.43 -3.57
N ILE A 126 9.13 -7.12 -3.85
CA ILE A 126 7.80 -6.51 -3.91
C ILE A 126 7.21 -6.84 -5.28
N PRO A 127 6.11 -7.63 -5.34
CA PRO A 127 5.65 -8.21 -6.58
C PRO A 127 4.94 -7.20 -7.48
N CYS A 128 5.11 -7.34 -8.78
CA CYS A 128 4.29 -6.69 -9.80
C CYS A 128 3.21 -7.65 -10.29
N THR A 129 1.97 -7.18 -10.39
CA THR A 129 0.87 -7.98 -10.90
C THR A 129 1.02 -8.25 -12.41
N ARG A 130 0.26 -9.19 -12.94
CA ARG A 130 -0.03 -9.20 -14.37
C ARG A 130 -0.79 -7.94 -14.79
N ALA A 131 -0.80 -7.61 -16.07
CA ALA A 131 -1.70 -6.57 -16.57
C ALA A 131 -3.17 -7.02 -16.41
N LEU A 132 -4.07 -6.04 -16.19
CA LEU A 132 -5.50 -6.26 -16.33
C LEU A 132 -5.80 -6.58 -17.80
N THR A 133 -6.77 -7.46 -18.03
CA THR A 133 -7.29 -7.71 -19.37
C THR A 133 -8.16 -6.53 -19.84
N GLU A 134 -8.47 -6.49 -21.14
CA GLU A 134 -9.38 -5.48 -21.68
C GLU A 134 -10.78 -5.57 -21.04
N GLU A 135 -11.27 -6.78 -20.80
CA GLU A 135 -12.54 -7.03 -20.14
C GLU A 135 -12.56 -6.55 -18.69
N GLU A 136 -11.52 -6.88 -17.91
CA GLU A 136 -11.34 -6.42 -16.54
C GLU A 136 -11.29 -4.89 -16.44
N THR A 137 -10.61 -4.24 -17.41
CA THR A 137 -10.50 -2.78 -17.47
C THR A 137 -11.85 -2.12 -17.78
N LYS A 138 -12.65 -2.70 -18.66
CA LYS A 138 -13.93 -2.13 -19.11
C LYS A 138 -15.10 -2.42 -18.16
N SER A 139 -15.03 -3.49 -17.38
CA SER A 139 -16.15 -3.91 -16.53
C SER A 139 -16.15 -3.25 -15.14
N ALA A 140 -15.09 -3.42 -14.38
CA ALA A 140 -14.99 -2.93 -13.00
C ALA A 140 -13.52 -2.71 -12.63
N TYR A 141 -12.89 -1.69 -13.19
CA TYR A 141 -11.46 -1.44 -13.15
C TYR A 141 -10.87 -1.49 -11.74
N GLU A 142 -11.44 -0.74 -10.79
CA GLU A 142 -10.90 -0.63 -9.43
C GLU A 142 -11.07 -1.95 -8.66
N LYS A 143 -12.21 -2.63 -8.80
CA LYS A 143 -12.44 -3.95 -8.20
C LYS A 143 -11.47 -4.99 -8.77
N ASN A 144 -11.26 -4.99 -10.08
CA ASN A 144 -10.34 -5.90 -10.75
C ASN A 144 -8.87 -5.57 -10.42
N THR A 145 -8.54 -4.30 -10.17
CA THR A 145 -7.25 -3.89 -9.62
C THR A 145 -6.99 -4.57 -8.25
N GLY A 146 -7.98 -4.56 -7.36
CA GLY A 146 -7.89 -5.31 -6.11
C GLY A 146 -7.73 -6.83 -6.33
N ALA A 147 -8.48 -7.39 -7.28
CA ALA A 147 -8.45 -8.82 -7.58
C ALA A 147 -7.07 -9.28 -8.06
N VAL A 148 -6.41 -8.56 -8.98
CA VAL A 148 -5.06 -8.94 -9.46
C VAL A 148 -3.98 -8.77 -8.39
N ILE A 149 -4.12 -7.83 -7.45
CA ILE A 149 -3.24 -7.74 -6.28
C ILE A 149 -3.38 -8.99 -5.41
N ILE A 150 -4.61 -9.36 -5.06
CA ILE A 150 -4.93 -10.55 -4.24
C ILE A 150 -4.42 -11.83 -4.91
N GLU A 151 -4.68 -11.98 -6.22
CA GLU A 151 -4.16 -13.08 -7.03
C GLU A 151 -2.64 -13.17 -6.90
N THR A 152 -1.93 -12.06 -7.10
CA THR A 152 -0.46 -12.01 -7.07
C THR A 152 0.10 -12.38 -5.71
N VAL A 153 -0.42 -11.82 -4.62
CA VAL A 153 0.03 -12.11 -3.25
C VAL A 153 -0.16 -13.60 -2.93
N ARG A 154 -1.34 -14.17 -3.28
CA ARG A 154 -1.64 -15.58 -3.05
C ARG A 154 -0.80 -16.52 -3.91
N CYS A 155 -0.63 -16.21 -5.20
CA CYS A 155 0.19 -17.05 -6.11
C CYS A 155 1.67 -17.05 -5.73
N ARG A 156 2.18 -15.97 -5.13
CA ARG A 156 3.56 -15.89 -4.60
C ARG A 156 3.70 -16.59 -3.24
N GLY A 157 2.61 -16.97 -2.59
CA GLY A 157 2.63 -17.52 -1.23
C GLY A 157 3.09 -16.52 -0.18
N TYR A 158 2.84 -15.23 -0.40
CA TYR A 158 3.25 -14.18 0.52
C TYR A 158 2.24 -13.99 1.64
N GLU A 159 2.74 -13.89 2.87
CA GLU A 159 1.96 -13.40 3.99
C GLU A 159 1.80 -11.87 3.82
N PRO A 160 0.58 -11.32 3.82
CA PRO A 160 0.36 -9.90 3.53
C PRO A 160 1.16 -8.92 4.38
N LEU A 161 1.34 -9.19 5.67
CA LEU A 161 2.13 -8.32 6.55
C LEU A 161 3.64 -8.57 6.45
N ALA A 162 4.08 -9.65 5.80
CA ALA A 162 5.50 -9.90 5.55
C ALA A 162 5.99 -9.24 4.26
N VAL A 163 5.11 -9.12 3.26
CA VAL A 163 5.36 -8.34 2.03
C VAL A 163 4.20 -7.34 1.87
N PRO A 164 4.24 -6.21 2.62
CA PRO A 164 3.09 -5.32 2.78
C PRO A 164 2.88 -4.38 1.58
N GLY A 165 2.89 -4.90 0.36
CA GLY A 165 2.64 -4.12 -0.84
C GLY A 165 2.77 -4.90 -2.13
N ALA A 166 2.27 -4.31 -3.21
CA ALA A 166 2.37 -4.80 -4.57
C ALA A 166 2.32 -3.65 -5.58
N LEU A 167 2.87 -3.88 -6.76
CA LEU A 167 2.76 -2.99 -7.90
C LEU A 167 1.64 -3.50 -8.81
N VAL A 168 0.72 -2.63 -9.19
CA VAL A 168 -0.23 -2.94 -10.26
C VAL A 168 0.39 -2.57 -11.59
N ARG A 169 0.57 -3.55 -12.47
CA ARG A 169 1.23 -3.35 -13.77
C ARG A 169 0.53 -2.26 -14.57
N ASN A 170 1.32 -1.33 -15.14
CA ASN A 170 0.89 -0.15 -15.89
C ASN A 170 0.11 0.89 -15.07
N HIS A 171 0.04 0.76 -13.73
CA HIS A 171 -0.67 1.70 -12.87
C HIS A 171 0.27 2.28 -11.81
N GLY A 172 0.47 1.58 -10.69
CA GLY A 172 1.28 2.10 -9.60
C GLY A 172 1.26 1.21 -8.37
N PRO A 173 1.92 1.65 -7.27
CA PRO A 173 2.04 0.89 -6.04
C PRO A 173 0.79 0.97 -5.16
N PHE A 174 0.47 -0.15 -4.53
CA PHE A 174 -0.39 -0.27 -3.37
C PHE A 174 0.42 -0.82 -2.20
N ALA A 175 0.29 -0.22 -1.03
CA ALA A 175 0.88 -0.72 0.19
C ALA A 175 -0.17 -0.80 1.30
N TRP A 176 0.08 -1.63 2.29
CA TRP A 176 -0.82 -1.82 3.42
C TRP A 176 -0.05 -2.03 4.71
N GLY A 177 -0.75 -2.05 5.84
CA GLY A 177 -0.18 -2.25 7.16
C GLY A 177 -1.25 -2.51 8.20
N LYS A 178 -0.86 -2.60 9.45
CA LYS A 178 -1.77 -2.84 10.59
C LYS A 178 -2.73 -1.67 10.85
N ASN A 179 -2.43 -0.49 10.31
CA ASN A 179 -3.21 0.73 10.40
C ASN A 179 -2.83 1.69 9.26
N ALA A 180 -3.52 2.82 9.13
CA ALA A 180 -3.28 3.80 8.08
C ALA A 180 -1.84 4.38 8.09
N ALA A 181 -1.26 4.59 9.27
CA ALA A 181 0.11 5.11 9.40
C ALA A 181 1.15 4.08 8.93
N ASP A 182 0.98 2.81 9.27
CA ASP A 182 1.84 1.72 8.80
C ASP A 182 1.76 1.57 7.27
N ALA A 183 0.57 1.70 6.68
CA ALA A 183 0.41 1.65 5.23
C ALA A 183 1.20 2.75 4.53
N VAL A 184 1.15 3.98 5.04
CA VAL A 184 1.97 5.10 4.55
C VAL A 184 3.45 4.84 4.73
N TYR A 185 3.84 4.32 5.89
CA TYR A 185 5.24 3.98 6.16
C TYR A 185 5.78 2.98 5.12
N HIS A 186 5.04 1.91 4.85
CA HIS A 186 5.41 0.92 3.84
C HIS A 186 5.44 1.50 2.42
N ALA A 187 4.53 2.40 2.07
CA ALA A 187 4.56 3.08 0.76
C ALA A 187 5.83 3.93 0.58
N VAL A 188 6.24 4.68 1.60
CA VAL A 188 7.47 5.49 1.57
C VAL A 188 8.72 4.61 1.49
N VAL A 189 8.75 3.51 2.25
CA VAL A 189 9.84 2.52 2.17
C VAL A 189 9.89 1.86 0.79
N MET A 190 8.72 1.49 0.22
CA MET A 190 8.63 0.90 -1.12
C MET A 190 9.21 1.84 -2.19
N GLU A 191 8.85 3.11 -2.16
CA GLU A 191 9.37 4.12 -3.09
C GLU A 191 10.90 4.24 -2.98
N THR A 192 11.41 4.30 -1.74
CA THR A 192 12.85 4.35 -1.48
C THR A 192 13.56 3.07 -1.92
N ALA A 193 12.98 1.90 -1.66
CA ALA A 193 13.53 0.61 -2.10
C ALA A 193 13.54 0.50 -3.63
N ALA A 194 12.50 0.99 -4.32
CA ALA A 194 12.45 1.07 -5.77
C ALA A 194 13.57 1.95 -6.35
N GLU A 195 13.77 3.13 -5.77
CA GLU A 195 14.86 4.02 -6.17
C GLU A 195 16.24 3.37 -6.01
N MET A 196 16.49 2.75 -4.84
CA MET A 196 17.72 2.03 -4.57
C MET A 196 17.91 0.86 -5.54
N ALA A 197 16.86 0.07 -5.78
CA ALA A 197 16.92 -1.08 -6.70
C ALA A 197 17.23 -0.65 -8.13
N LEU A 198 16.59 0.41 -8.64
CA LEU A 198 16.87 0.97 -9.95
C LEU A 198 18.33 1.40 -10.08
N LYS A 199 18.82 2.19 -9.15
CA LYS A 199 20.23 2.66 -9.14
C LYS A 199 21.20 1.50 -9.00
N THR A 200 20.93 0.52 -8.16
CA THR A 200 21.77 -0.67 -7.99
C THR A 200 21.87 -1.47 -9.29
N LYS A 201 20.75 -1.70 -9.98
CA LYS A 201 20.73 -2.45 -11.25
C LYS A 201 21.40 -1.69 -12.39
N LEU A 202 21.38 -0.36 -12.37
CA LEU A 202 22.17 0.45 -13.31
C LEU A 202 23.70 0.33 -13.05
N LEU A 203 24.12 0.26 -11.80
CA LEU A 203 25.52 0.11 -11.42
C LEU A 203 26.02 -1.33 -11.60
N ASN A 204 25.20 -2.31 -11.24
CA ASN A 204 25.50 -3.73 -11.36
C ASN A 204 24.23 -4.53 -11.68
N PRO A 205 23.96 -4.86 -12.95
CA PRO A 205 22.77 -5.62 -13.35
C PRO A 205 22.66 -7.00 -12.68
N SER A 206 23.78 -7.60 -12.28
CA SER A 206 23.83 -8.92 -11.63
C SER A 206 23.75 -8.86 -10.11
N ALA A 207 23.58 -7.67 -9.50
CA ALA A 207 23.47 -7.54 -8.06
C ALA A 207 22.32 -8.40 -7.51
N SER A 208 22.57 -9.07 -6.38
CA SER A 208 21.61 -9.89 -5.65
C SER A 208 21.85 -9.79 -4.15
N LEU A 209 20.85 -10.07 -3.36
CA LEU A 209 20.95 -10.19 -1.91
C LEU A 209 20.97 -11.68 -1.52
N PRO A 210 21.96 -12.15 -0.75
CA PRO A 210 21.94 -13.50 -0.21
C PRO A 210 20.73 -13.72 0.71
N ALA A 211 20.07 -14.88 0.57
CA ALA A 211 18.86 -15.20 1.34
C ALA A 211 19.06 -15.12 2.86
N TYR A 212 20.23 -15.49 3.37
CA TYR A 212 20.54 -15.41 4.81
C TYR A 212 20.62 -13.97 5.32
N ILE A 213 20.96 -12.98 4.47
CA ILE A 213 20.94 -11.56 4.84
C ILE A 213 19.49 -11.04 4.87
N LEU A 214 18.69 -11.43 3.88
CA LEU A 214 17.25 -11.11 3.86
C LEU A 214 16.58 -11.62 5.14
N ASP A 215 16.80 -12.89 5.47
CA ASP A 215 16.23 -13.53 6.65
C ASP A 215 16.68 -12.84 7.96
N GLU A 216 17.97 -12.66 8.17
CA GLU A 216 18.52 -12.02 9.37
C GLU A 216 17.91 -10.62 9.58
N HIS A 217 17.86 -9.79 8.52
CA HIS A 217 17.35 -8.43 8.63
C HIS A 217 15.85 -8.36 8.89
N TYR A 218 15.08 -9.24 8.26
CA TYR A 218 13.64 -9.32 8.52
C TYR A 218 13.36 -9.82 9.94
N GLN A 219 13.97 -10.93 10.34
CA GLN A 219 13.69 -11.57 11.62
C GLN A 219 14.11 -10.71 12.82
N ARG A 220 15.19 -9.94 12.74
CA ARG A 220 15.60 -9.05 13.83
C ARG A 220 14.59 -7.93 14.12
N LYS A 221 13.69 -7.59 13.16
CA LYS A 221 12.63 -6.58 13.30
C LYS A 221 11.27 -7.17 13.57
N HIS A 222 10.95 -8.29 12.94
CA HIS A 222 9.61 -8.85 12.90
C HIS A 222 9.50 -10.25 13.51
N GLY A 223 10.64 -10.91 13.75
CA GLY A 223 10.69 -12.25 14.33
C GLY A 223 10.31 -12.30 15.81
N PRO A 224 10.14 -13.52 16.36
CA PRO A 224 9.74 -13.71 17.75
C PRO A 224 10.78 -13.17 18.76
N ASN A 225 12.04 -13.02 18.34
CA ASN A 225 13.14 -12.48 19.13
C ASN A 225 13.60 -11.10 18.60
N ALA A 226 12.70 -10.29 18.09
CA ALA A 226 13.03 -8.98 17.53
C ALA A 226 13.77 -8.11 18.55
N THR A 227 14.95 -7.63 18.16
CA THR A 227 15.86 -6.83 19.03
C THR A 227 15.98 -5.38 18.57
N TYR A 228 15.37 -5.04 17.40
CA TYR A 228 15.48 -3.70 16.84
C TYR A 228 14.46 -2.75 17.45
N GLY A 229 14.95 -1.55 17.80
CA GLY A 229 14.14 -0.47 18.35
C GLY A 229 14.39 -0.26 19.86
N GLN A 230 13.72 0.77 20.40
CA GLN A 230 13.71 0.98 21.85
C GLN A 230 12.84 -0.13 22.47
N GLY A 231 13.39 -0.81 23.48
CA GLY A 231 12.66 -1.89 24.15
C GLY A 231 11.25 -1.48 24.54
N LYS A 232 10.28 -2.38 24.33
CA LYS A 232 8.88 -2.21 24.76
C LYS A 232 8.81 -2.24 26.28
#